data_b4e2dcaedc5773acc19a8a5f88d4363f
#
_entry.id   b4e2dcaedc5773acc19a8a5f88d4363f
#
_cell.length_a   1.000
_cell.length_b   1.000
_cell.length_c   1.000
_cell.angle_alpha   90.00
_cell.angle_beta   90.00
_cell.angle_gamma   90.00
#
_symmetry.space_group_name_H-M   'P 1'
#
loop_
_entity.id
_entity.type
_entity.pdbx_description
1 polymer ?
#
loop_
_entity_poly.entity_id
_entity_poly.type
_entity_poly.pdbx_seq_one_letter_code
_entity_poly.pdbx_strand_id
1 'polypeptide(L)'
;WQKLNPELELKLGPLKDILTFSFSTGINYYDSRGLDYHHTYTNWYYRAEVMASYKRWSGFFQMENHRNNFYGETLSYGESFHTLGLSYRYKRLNIGMMTLNPFVDNYRMGGEMFSKVAPSKNWWYVKESCRLFVAKVSWNISFGRKYETMQKRVNNEDSNAGTLKSGK
;
A
#
# COMPACT_ATOMS: atom_id res chain seq x y z
N TRP A 1 -2.51 -27.98 -0.62
CA TRP A 1 -2.23 -26.69 -0.02
C TRP A 1 -3.49 -25.84 0.07
N GLN A 2 -3.78 -25.31 1.24
CA GLN A 2 -4.91 -24.44 1.51
C GLN A 2 -4.44 -23.22 2.30
N LYS A 3 -5.00 -22.05 2.00
CA LYS A 3 -4.78 -20.80 2.72
C LYS A 3 -6.12 -20.20 3.11
N LEU A 4 -6.26 -19.87 4.37
CA LEU A 4 -7.36 -19.07 4.93
C LEU A 4 -6.78 -17.74 5.40
N ASN A 5 -7.41 -16.63 4.99
CA ASN A 5 -6.93 -15.28 5.32
C ASN A 5 -8.10 -14.36 5.66
N PRO A 6 -8.74 -14.53 6.82
CA PRO A 6 -9.70 -13.55 7.32
C PRO A 6 -8.96 -12.25 7.67
N GLU A 7 -9.47 -11.12 7.17
CA GLU A 7 -8.93 -9.79 7.40
C GLU A 7 -10.05 -8.85 7.85
N LEU A 8 -9.76 -8.04 8.86
CA LEU A 8 -10.61 -6.96 9.33
C LEU A 8 -9.96 -5.63 8.95
N GLU A 9 -10.69 -4.76 8.31
CA GLU A 9 -10.24 -3.41 7.97
C GLU A 9 -11.14 -2.35 8.64
N LEU A 10 -10.51 -1.37 9.27
CA LEU A 10 -11.15 -0.19 9.84
C LEU A 10 -10.58 1.05 9.14
N LYS A 11 -11.47 1.86 8.57
CA LYS A 11 -11.11 3.17 8.00
C LYS A 11 -11.87 4.27 8.71
N LEU A 12 -11.14 5.27 9.16
CA LEU A 12 -11.67 6.46 9.81
C LEU A 12 -11.21 7.70 9.05
N GLY A 13 -12.13 8.55 8.72
CA GLY A 13 -11.83 9.83 8.08
C GLY A 13 -12.38 9.98 6.66
N PRO A 14 -12.13 11.15 6.07
CA PRO A 14 -11.29 12.22 6.62
C PRO A 14 -11.93 12.93 7.81
N LEU A 15 -11.19 13.05 8.89
CA LEU A 15 -11.59 13.84 10.06
C LEU A 15 -11.25 15.30 9.77
N LYS A 16 -12.28 16.18 9.66
CA LYS A 16 -12.15 17.61 9.33
C LYS A 16 -11.29 17.85 8.07
N ASP A 17 -11.36 16.94 7.09
CA ASP A 17 -10.54 16.97 5.86
C ASP A 17 -9.01 17.03 6.09
N ILE A 18 -8.56 16.70 7.29
CA ILE A 18 -7.16 16.80 7.68
C ILE A 18 -6.53 15.43 7.87
N LEU A 19 -7.22 14.52 8.57
CA LEU A 19 -6.64 13.27 9.03
C LEU A 19 -7.43 12.06 8.52
N THR A 20 -6.72 11.11 7.95
CA THR A 20 -7.26 9.79 7.61
C THR A 20 -6.45 8.74 8.33
N PHE A 21 -7.12 7.79 8.93
CA PHE A 21 -6.53 6.64 9.58
C PHE A 21 -7.10 5.36 8.97
N SER A 22 -6.23 4.42 8.65
CA SER A 22 -6.65 3.06 8.31
C SER A 22 -5.86 2.05 9.13
N PHE A 23 -6.56 1.01 9.56
CA PHE A 23 -6.00 -0.11 10.28
C PHE A 23 -6.57 -1.39 9.72
N SER A 24 -5.71 -2.32 9.35
CA SER A 24 -6.13 -3.67 9.01
C SER A 24 -5.35 -4.69 9.83
N THR A 25 -6.02 -5.77 10.18
CA THR A 25 -5.42 -6.91 10.88
C THR A 25 -6.05 -8.19 10.39
N GLY A 26 -5.28 -9.24 10.38
CA GLY A 26 -5.76 -10.54 9.92
C GLY A 26 -4.87 -11.68 10.36
N ILE A 27 -5.36 -12.88 10.07
CA ILE A 27 -4.67 -14.12 10.35
C ILE A 27 -4.48 -14.87 9.03
N ASN A 28 -3.26 -15.25 8.72
CA ASN A 28 -2.98 -16.21 7.67
C ASN A 28 -2.88 -17.60 8.32
N TYR A 29 -3.77 -18.49 7.94
CA TYR A 29 -3.68 -19.89 8.27
C TYR A 29 -3.34 -20.68 7.01
N TYR A 30 -2.32 -21.49 7.10
CA TYR A 30 -1.83 -22.35 6.02
C TYR A 30 -1.91 -23.80 6.43
N ASP A 31 -2.43 -24.64 5.56
CA ASP A 31 -2.40 -26.09 5.65
C ASP A 31 -1.73 -26.64 4.38
N SER A 32 -0.56 -27.23 4.54
CA SER A 32 0.24 -27.78 3.44
C SER A 32 0.47 -29.26 3.63
N ARG A 33 0.01 -30.03 2.65
CA ARG A 33 0.10 -31.50 2.65
C ARG A 33 0.78 -31.98 1.38
N GLY A 34 1.73 -32.87 1.54
CA GLY A 34 2.36 -33.65 0.49
C GLY A 34 2.22 -35.12 0.75
N LEU A 35 2.97 -35.94 0.00
CA LEU A 35 2.97 -37.39 0.18
C LEU A 35 3.52 -37.81 1.56
N ASP A 36 4.59 -37.12 2.00
CA ASP A 36 5.35 -37.50 3.20
C ASP A 36 5.34 -36.39 4.29
N TYR A 37 4.59 -35.30 4.08
CA TYR A 37 4.53 -34.21 5.06
C TYR A 37 3.12 -33.65 5.22
N HIS A 38 2.87 -33.12 6.40
CA HIS A 38 1.70 -32.28 6.73
C HIS A 38 2.14 -31.23 7.73
N HIS A 39 2.10 -29.98 7.29
CA HIS A 39 2.46 -28.82 8.12
C HIS A 39 1.34 -27.81 8.14
N THR A 40 1.09 -27.24 9.30
CA THR A 40 0.20 -26.10 9.49
C THR A 40 0.99 -24.93 10.02
N TYR A 41 0.67 -23.74 9.54
CA TYR A 41 1.32 -22.52 9.99
C TYR A 41 0.29 -21.42 10.14
N THR A 42 0.37 -20.66 11.24
CA THR A 42 -0.52 -19.54 11.51
C THR A 42 0.32 -18.29 11.76
N ASN A 43 -0.03 -17.19 11.08
CA ASN A 43 0.62 -15.91 11.25
C ASN A 43 -0.42 -14.80 11.41
N TRP A 44 -0.33 -14.04 12.50
CA TRP A 44 -1.09 -12.82 12.67
C TRP A 44 -0.32 -11.65 12.08
N TYR A 45 -1.01 -10.75 11.39
CA TYR A 45 -0.44 -9.55 10.82
C TYR A 45 -1.34 -8.33 11.05
N TYR A 46 -0.74 -7.16 11.01
CA TYR A 46 -1.45 -5.90 11.03
C TYR A 46 -0.74 -4.87 10.13
N ARG A 47 -1.54 -3.91 9.66
CA ARG A 47 -1.09 -2.70 8.96
C ARG A 47 -1.81 -1.51 9.56
N ALA A 48 -1.08 -0.46 9.86
CA ALA A 48 -1.63 0.82 10.26
C ALA A 48 -1.09 1.92 9.35
N GLU A 49 -1.96 2.81 8.92
CA GLU A 49 -1.63 3.94 8.07
C GLU A 49 -2.33 5.19 8.59
N VAL A 50 -1.59 6.27 8.69
CA VAL A 50 -2.06 7.59 9.07
C VAL A 50 -1.64 8.57 8.00
N MET A 51 -2.60 9.28 7.40
CA MET A 51 -2.35 10.37 6.49
C MET A 51 -2.90 11.66 7.07
N ALA A 52 -2.10 12.71 7.03
CA ALA A 52 -2.49 14.03 7.48
C ALA A 52 -2.18 15.07 6.42
N SER A 53 -3.13 15.99 6.19
CA SER A 53 -2.95 17.12 5.27
C SER A 53 -3.50 18.38 5.91
N TYR A 54 -2.64 19.39 6.09
CA TYR A 54 -3.04 20.66 6.66
C TYR A 54 -2.40 21.81 5.89
N LYS A 55 -3.22 22.63 5.24
CA LYS A 55 -2.78 23.75 4.40
C LYS A 55 -1.80 23.31 3.31
N ARG A 56 -0.52 23.56 3.49
CA ARG A 56 0.57 23.27 2.55
C ARG A 56 1.39 22.04 2.96
N TRP A 57 1.10 21.50 4.14
CA TRP A 57 1.78 20.34 4.70
C TRP A 57 0.99 19.07 4.42
N SER A 58 1.66 18.02 4.06
CA SER A 58 1.12 16.68 4.06
C SER A 58 2.14 15.71 4.62
N GLY A 59 1.65 14.78 5.41
CA GLY A 59 2.47 13.75 6.02
C GLY A 59 1.75 12.43 6.03
N PHE A 60 2.52 11.36 6.10
CA PHE A 60 1.99 10.02 6.28
C PHE A 60 2.92 9.21 7.18
N PHE A 61 2.32 8.30 7.89
CA PHE A 61 2.99 7.25 8.62
C PHE A 61 2.34 5.92 8.28
N GLN A 62 3.14 4.94 7.93
CA GLN A 62 2.70 3.58 7.65
C GLN A 62 3.57 2.61 8.43
N MET A 63 2.93 1.62 9.02
CA MET A 63 3.60 0.49 9.64
C MET A 63 2.92 -0.82 9.27
N GLU A 64 3.71 -1.83 9.05
CA GLU A 64 3.24 -3.19 8.75
C GLU A 64 4.17 -4.18 9.45
N ASN A 65 3.60 -5.18 10.12
CA ASN A 65 4.39 -6.26 10.69
C ASN A 65 4.59 -7.42 9.68
N HIS A 66 5.34 -8.42 10.10
CA HIS A 66 5.67 -9.59 9.29
C HIS A 66 4.42 -10.28 8.74
N ARG A 67 4.24 -10.26 7.43
CA ARG A 67 3.28 -11.07 6.70
C ARG A 67 4.00 -12.30 6.14
N ASN A 68 4.14 -13.34 6.95
CA ASN A 68 4.83 -14.54 6.57
C ASN A 68 4.05 -15.33 5.52
N ASN A 69 4.76 -16.01 4.65
CA ASN A 69 4.19 -16.88 3.64
C ASN A 69 4.69 -18.31 3.81
N PHE A 70 3.78 -19.27 3.75
CA PHE A 70 4.09 -20.68 3.91
C PHE A 70 3.60 -21.47 2.70
N TYR A 71 4.51 -22.20 2.08
CA TYR A 71 4.20 -23.04 0.93
C TYR A 71 5.03 -24.32 0.92
N GLY A 72 4.38 -25.48 0.75
CA GLY A 72 5.04 -26.76 0.86
C GLY A 72 5.57 -26.99 2.27
N GLU A 73 6.87 -27.11 2.39
CA GLU A 73 7.61 -27.21 3.64
C GLU A 73 8.40 -25.92 3.95
N THR A 74 8.21 -24.85 3.15
CA THR A 74 9.01 -23.64 3.26
C THR A 74 8.20 -22.49 3.85
N LEU A 75 8.71 -21.90 4.92
CA LEU A 75 8.25 -20.68 5.54
C LEU A 75 9.17 -19.54 5.10
N SER A 76 8.60 -18.53 4.46
CA SER A 76 9.29 -17.28 4.17
C SER A 76 8.80 -16.21 5.14
N TYR A 77 9.71 -15.64 5.91
CA TYR A 77 9.39 -14.56 6.81
C TYR A 77 9.17 -13.27 6.02
N GLY A 78 8.00 -12.68 6.20
CA GLY A 78 7.65 -11.41 5.60
C GLY A 78 8.42 -10.26 6.23
N GLU A 79 8.37 -9.14 5.54
CA GLU A 79 9.05 -7.91 5.94
C GLU A 79 8.17 -7.10 6.88
N SER A 80 8.81 -6.42 7.82
CA SER A 80 8.18 -5.44 8.69
C SER A 80 8.66 -4.06 8.27
N PHE A 81 7.74 -3.20 7.84
CA PHE A 81 8.08 -1.87 7.36
C PHE A 81 7.49 -0.78 8.23
N HIS A 82 8.29 0.24 8.45
CA HIS A 82 7.86 1.52 8.99
C HIS A 82 8.28 2.62 8.04
N THR A 83 7.35 3.41 7.59
CA THR A 83 7.62 4.52 6.69
C THR A 83 7.00 5.79 7.25
N LEU A 84 7.79 6.84 7.32
CA LEU A 84 7.33 8.18 7.71
C LEU A 84 7.69 9.15 6.59
N GLY A 85 6.74 9.96 6.17
CA GLY A 85 6.96 10.98 5.16
C GLY A 85 6.33 12.31 5.55
N LEU A 86 7.01 13.38 5.18
CA LEU A 86 6.54 14.74 5.35
C LEU A 86 6.83 15.53 4.07
N SER A 87 5.87 16.29 3.58
CA SER A 87 6.06 17.15 2.42
C SER A 87 5.44 18.52 2.63
N TYR A 88 6.05 19.52 1.99
CA TYR A 88 5.61 20.89 2.00
C TYR A 88 5.49 21.42 0.58
N ARG A 89 4.31 21.97 0.23
CA ARG A 89 4.04 22.55 -1.08
C ARG A 89 4.04 24.07 -1.01
N TYR A 90 4.92 24.68 -1.78
CA TYR A 90 4.96 26.14 -1.95
C TYR A 90 4.83 26.50 -3.44
N LYS A 91 3.68 27.03 -3.82
CA LYS A 91 3.37 27.37 -5.23
C LYS A 91 3.61 26.15 -6.15
N ARG A 92 4.66 26.20 -6.96
CA ARG A 92 5.06 25.16 -7.91
C ARG A 92 6.15 24.22 -7.38
N LEU A 93 6.67 24.52 -6.19
CA LEU A 93 7.72 23.75 -5.53
C LEU A 93 7.08 22.79 -4.53
N ASN A 94 7.53 21.54 -4.54
CA ASN A 94 7.20 20.56 -3.53
C ASN A 94 8.50 19.98 -2.98
N ILE A 95 8.67 20.08 -1.67
CA ILE A 95 9.81 19.55 -0.93
C ILE A 95 9.28 18.44 -0.04
N GLY A 96 9.85 17.26 -0.13
CA GLY A 96 9.46 16.11 0.65
C GLY A 96 10.66 15.42 1.29
N MET A 97 10.42 14.84 2.43
CA MET A 97 11.35 13.95 3.13
C MET A 97 10.60 12.67 3.48
N MET A 98 11.26 11.56 3.33
CA MET A 98 10.73 10.26 3.70
C MET A 98 11.83 9.45 4.38
N THR A 99 11.46 8.68 5.36
CA THR A 99 12.35 7.72 5.99
C THR A 99 11.73 6.33 6.00
N LEU A 100 12.55 5.34 5.69
CA LEU A 100 12.20 3.93 5.73
C LEU A 100 12.87 3.30 6.95
N ASN A 101 12.09 2.53 7.70
CA ASN A 101 12.52 1.80 8.90
C ASN A 101 13.31 2.67 9.90
N PRO A 102 12.81 3.88 10.30
CA PRO A 102 13.55 4.78 11.17
C PRO A 102 13.82 4.21 12.57
N PHE A 103 13.05 3.20 12.97
CA PHE A 103 13.10 2.62 14.33
C PHE A 103 13.80 1.26 14.38
N VAL A 104 14.34 0.78 13.26
CA VAL A 104 14.98 -0.52 13.13
C VAL A 104 16.47 -0.37 12.83
N ASP A 105 17.32 -1.02 13.61
CA ASP A 105 18.77 -0.98 13.42
C ASP A 105 19.27 -2.00 12.42
N ASN A 106 18.61 -3.17 12.36
CA ASN A 106 18.98 -4.26 11.45
C ASN A 106 17.70 -4.83 10.87
N TYR A 107 17.54 -4.69 9.57
CA TYR A 107 16.45 -5.31 8.84
C TYR A 107 16.76 -6.79 8.65
N ARG A 108 15.87 -7.66 9.10
CA ARG A 108 16.04 -9.10 9.06
C ARG A 108 15.05 -9.74 8.11
N MET A 109 15.58 -10.46 7.14
CA MET A 109 14.82 -11.33 6.23
C MET A 109 15.24 -12.77 6.45
N GLY A 110 14.41 -13.73 6.09
CA GLY A 110 14.79 -15.11 6.20
C GLY A 110 13.70 -16.10 5.81
N GLY A 111 14.05 -17.36 5.96
CA GLY A 111 13.13 -18.46 5.74
C GLY A 111 13.55 -19.68 6.52
N GLU A 112 12.61 -20.60 6.63
CA GLU A 112 12.79 -21.87 7.32
C GLU A 112 12.19 -22.99 6.45
N MET A 113 12.93 -24.07 6.31
CA MET A 113 12.47 -25.28 5.63
C MET A 113 12.27 -26.38 6.68
N PHE A 114 11.06 -26.91 6.73
CA PHE A 114 10.64 -27.94 7.68
C PHE A 114 10.81 -29.36 7.14
N SER A 115 11.62 -29.52 6.09
CA SER A 115 11.87 -30.84 5.50
C SER A 115 12.48 -31.80 6.52
N LYS A 116 11.98 -33.05 6.54
CA LYS A 116 12.53 -34.09 7.39
C LYS A 116 13.95 -34.54 6.97
N VAL A 117 14.28 -34.36 5.69
CA VAL A 117 15.55 -34.80 5.12
C VAL A 117 16.62 -33.71 5.25
N ALA A 118 16.26 -32.46 5.01
CA ALA A 118 17.19 -31.35 5.00
C ALA A 118 16.56 -30.09 5.62
N PRO A 119 16.33 -30.08 6.95
CA PRO A 119 15.80 -28.90 7.59
C PRO A 119 16.82 -27.77 7.53
N SER A 120 16.38 -26.57 7.25
CA SER A 120 17.28 -25.40 7.19
C SER A 120 16.57 -24.15 7.72
N LYS A 121 17.37 -23.23 8.27
CA LYS A 121 16.91 -21.93 8.73
C LYS A 121 17.96 -20.89 8.38
N ASN A 122 17.57 -19.93 7.55
CA ASN A 122 18.46 -18.92 7.03
C ASN A 122 17.97 -17.53 7.39
N TRP A 123 18.92 -16.63 7.76
CA TRP A 123 18.66 -15.24 8.06
C TRP A 123 19.64 -14.36 7.34
N TRP A 124 19.12 -13.28 6.76
CA TRP A 124 19.91 -12.21 6.15
C TRP A 124 19.64 -10.91 6.90
N TYR A 125 20.67 -10.16 7.12
CA TYR A 125 20.61 -8.86 7.77
C TYR A 125 20.99 -7.78 6.76
N VAL A 126 20.09 -6.84 6.53
CA VAL A 126 20.28 -5.74 5.56
C VAL A 126 20.29 -4.44 6.33
N LYS A 127 21.48 -3.91 6.59
CA LYS A 127 21.67 -2.63 7.31
C LYS A 127 21.29 -1.43 6.45
N GLU A 128 21.54 -1.52 5.14
CA GLU A 128 21.32 -0.44 4.17
C GLU A 128 19.84 -0.05 4.04
N SER A 129 18.94 -0.96 4.36
CA SER A 129 17.49 -0.70 4.35
C SER A 129 16.95 -0.14 5.68
N CYS A 130 17.83 0.08 6.67
CA CYS A 130 17.47 0.62 7.97
C CYS A 130 17.84 2.10 8.03
N ARG A 131 16.95 2.90 8.65
CA ARG A 131 17.17 4.35 8.81
C ARG A 131 17.48 5.08 7.49
N LEU A 132 16.92 4.59 6.39
CA LEU A 132 17.11 5.23 5.10
C LEU A 132 16.32 6.55 5.05
N PHE A 133 17.01 7.63 4.74
CA PHE A 133 16.41 8.95 4.54
C PHE A 133 16.45 9.33 3.06
N VAL A 134 15.31 9.75 2.54
CA VAL A 134 15.17 10.22 1.16
C VAL A 134 14.62 11.64 1.19
N ALA A 135 15.31 12.56 0.54
CA ALA A 135 14.83 13.91 0.28
C ALA A 135 14.44 14.04 -1.19
N LYS A 136 13.30 14.67 -1.46
CA LYS A 136 12.79 14.91 -2.81
C LYS A 136 12.43 16.39 -2.95
N VAL A 137 12.97 16.99 -4.00
CA VAL A 137 12.58 18.33 -4.44
C VAL A 137 11.99 18.23 -5.84
N SER A 138 10.78 18.69 -6.02
CA SER A 138 10.14 18.71 -7.33
C SER A 138 9.60 20.10 -7.64
N TRP A 139 9.89 20.58 -8.85
CA TRP A 139 9.42 21.85 -9.34
C TRP A 139 8.56 21.64 -10.58
N ASN A 140 7.30 22.05 -10.50
CA ASN A 140 6.37 21.93 -11.62
C ASN A 140 6.50 23.15 -12.52
N ILE A 141 7.15 22.97 -13.66
CA ILE A 141 7.37 24.02 -14.67
C ILE A 141 6.32 23.80 -15.75
N SER A 142 5.37 24.72 -15.88
CA SER A 142 4.39 24.71 -16.97
C SER A 142 4.71 25.83 -17.96
N PHE A 143 4.95 25.46 -19.20
CA PHE A 143 5.12 26.38 -20.33
C PHE A 143 3.86 26.35 -21.20
N GLY A 144 3.49 27.51 -21.77
CA GLY A 144 2.39 27.63 -22.73
C GLY A 144 1.14 28.33 -22.18
N ARG A 145 0.27 28.76 -23.11
CA ARG A 145 -1.05 29.31 -22.79
C ARG A 145 -1.95 28.22 -22.26
N LYS A 146 -2.55 28.43 -21.10
CA LYS A 146 -3.67 27.60 -20.67
C LYS A 146 -4.86 27.91 -21.56
N TYR A 147 -5.16 27.01 -22.47
CA TYR A 147 -6.45 27.02 -23.14
C TYR A 147 -7.46 26.41 -22.14
N GLU A 148 -8.44 27.19 -21.73
CA GLU A 148 -9.63 26.63 -21.10
C GLU A 148 -10.28 25.77 -22.18
N THR A 149 -10.21 24.48 -22.05
CA THR A 149 -11.04 23.56 -22.81
C THR A 149 -12.46 23.84 -22.37
N MET A 150 -13.19 24.67 -23.15
CA MET A 150 -14.64 24.72 -23.04
C MET A 150 -15.13 23.29 -23.19
N GLN A 151 -15.63 22.71 -22.09
CA GLN A 151 -16.49 21.55 -22.23
C GLN A 151 -17.70 22.01 -23.02
N LYS A 152 -17.70 21.77 -24.34
CA LYS A 152 -18.92 21.84 -25.13
C LYS A 152 -19.87 20.82 -24.50
N ARG A 153 -20.78 21.29 -23.66
CA ARG A 153 -22.02 20.58 -23.43
C ARG A 153 -22.72 20.52 -24.76
N VAL A 154 -22.65 19.41 -25.44
CA VAL A 154 -23.53 19.09 -26.53
C VAL A 154 -24.89 18.88 -25.88
N ASN A 155 -25.74 19.92 -25.88
CA ASN A 155 -27.14 19.77 -25.65
C ASN A 155 -27.68 19.05 -26.88
N ASN A 156 -27.75 17.75 -26.86
CA ASN A 156 -28.60 16.97 -27.73
C ASN A 156 -30.01 17.07 -27.18
N GLU A 157 -30.63 18.24 -27.31
CA GLU A 157 -32.08 18.34 -27.43
C GLU A 157 -32.38 17.99 -28.86
N ASP A 158 -32.51 16.72 -29.19
CA ASP A 158 -33.23 16.26 -30.35
C ASP A 158 -34.71 16.68 -30.17
N SER A 159 -34.99 17.90 -30.57
CA SER A 159 -36.39 18.28 -30.83
C SER A 159 -36.91 17.28 -31.84
N ASN A 160 -38.01 16.63 -31.51
CA ASN A 160 -38.81 15.68 -32.31
C ASN A 160 -39.18 16.24 -33.72
N ALA A 161 -38.22 16.56 -34.54
CA ALA A 161 -38.41 16.94 -35.94
C ALA A 161 -38.07 15.75 -36.83
N GLY A 162 -38.92 14.75 -36.87
CA GLY A 162 -38.70 13.56 -37.68
C GLY A 162 -39.80 12.55 -37.73
N THR A 163 -40.98 12.84 -37.24
CA THR A 163 -42.19 12.06 -37.59
C THR A 163 -42.68 12.49 -38.95
N LEU A 164 -42.27 11.76 -39.98
CA LEU A 164 -42.96 11.74 -41.26
C LEU A 164 -44.43 11.37 -40.99
N LYS A 165 -45.35 12.34 -41.08
CA LYS A 165 -46.77 12.07 -41.22
C LYS A 165 -46.99 11.34 -42.53
N SER A 166 -47.24 10.04 -42.46
CA SER A 166 -47.81 9.28 -43.54
C SER A 166 -49.17 9.89 -43.84
N GLY A 167 -49.23 10.68 -44.91
CA GLY A 167 -50.47 11.16 -45.50
C GLY A 167 -51.19 10.03 -46.22
N LYS A 168 -52.46 9.98 -46.00
CA LYS A 168 -53.40 9.14 -46.64
C LYS A 168 -53.45 9.40 -48.13
#